data_c28efb82f64694222399e655b4c3f4dd
#
_entry.id   c28efb82f64694222399e655b4c3f4dd
#
_cell.length_a   1.000
_cell.length_b   1.000
_cell.length_c   1.000
_cell.angle_alpha   90.00
_cell.angle_beta   90.00
_cell.angle_gamma   90.00
#
_symmetry.space_group_name_H-M   'P 1'
#
loop_
_entity.id
_entity.type
_entity.pdbx_description
1 polymer ?
#
loop_
_entity_poly.entity_id
_entity_poly.type
_entity_poly.pdbx_seq_one_letter_code
_entity_poly.pdbx_strand_id
1 'polypeptide(L)'
;MRFELTFRNLEASDAIKAYAQDKLAKLDKYLRPPAEAHVAFSMERRLHCVDVSVHEAGVHYQGRAEEQDMYASIDAVVDKLLRQLHRNRDQNHNHRRGPQADEGPRE
;
A
#
# COMPACT_ATOMS: atom_id res chain seq x y z
N MET A 1 -2.42 0.88 -12.77
CA MET A 1 -2.64 1.74 -11.59
C MET A 1 -2.07 3.12 -11.83
N ARG A 2 -2.79 4.12 -11.41
CA ARG A 2 -2.34 5.47 -11.58
C ARG A 2 -1.66 5.94 -10.31
N PHE A 3 -0.51 6.60 -10.44
CA PHE A 3 0.28 7.03 -9.28
C PHE A 3 0.34 8.53 -9.15
N GLU A 4 0.28 9.01 -7.93
CA GLU A 4 0.57 10.39 -7.62
C GLU A 4 1.59 10.35 -6.49
N LEU A 5 2.79 10.89 -6.75
CA LEU A 5 3.90 10.82 -5.81
C LEU A 5 4.25 12.21 -5.31
N THR A 6 4.38 12.35 -3.99
CA THR A 6 4.66 13.62 -3.36
C THR A 6 5.85 13.48 -2.40
N PHE A 7 6.77 14.42 -2.44
CA PHE A 7 7.89 14.48 -1.50
C PHE A 7 7.66 15.68 -0.59
N ARG A 8 7.64 15.43 0.72
CA ARG A 8 7.40 16.48 1.71
C ARG A 8 8.66 16.74 2.49
N ASN A 9 9.15 17.98 2.42
CA ASN A 9 10.34 18.38 3.15
C ASN A 9 11.56 17.57 2.84
N LEU A 10 11.60 17.02 1.64
CA LEU A 10 12.81 16.39 1.17
C LEU A 10 12.79 16.43 -0.35
N GLU A 11 13.97 16.34 -0.92
CA GLU A 11 14.15 16.50 -2.33
C GLU A 11 13.60 15.32 -3.11
N ALA A 12 12.95 15.59 -4.22
CA ALA A 12 12.42 14.54 -5.06
C ALA A 12 13.58 13.71 -5.62
N SER A 13 13.36 12.40 -5.72
CA SER A 13 14.36 11.49 -6.22
C SER A 13 13.71 10.60 -7.28
N ASP A 14 14.25 10.64 -8.48
CA ASP A 14 13.73 9.81 -9.56
C ASP A 14 13.93 8.33 -9.25
N ALA A 15 15.02 7.99 -8.60
CA ALA A 15 15.30 6.61 -8.23
C ALA A 15 14.25 6.10 -7.25
N ILE A 16 13.89 6.91 -6.26
CA ILE A 16 12.87 6.52 -5.30
C ILE A 16 11.51 6.42 -5.95
N LYS A 17 11.19 7.34 -6.85
CA LYS A 17 9.91 7.27 -7.57
C LYS A 17 9.81 5.97 -8.36
N ALA A 18 10.87 5.64 -9.10
CA ALA A 18 10.86 4.45 -9.92
C ALA A 18 10.74 3.19 -9.07
N TYR A 19 11.45 3.15 -7.96
CA TYR A 19 11.41 2.00 -7.07
C TYR A 19 10.01 1.82 -6.49
N ALA A 20 9.41 2.93 -6.03
CA ALA A 20 8.08 2.86 -5.45
C ALA A 20 7.05 2.40 -6.47
N GLN A 21 7.09 2.95 -7.69
CA GLN A 21 6.16 2.56 -8.72
C GLN A 21 6.31 1.09 -9.08
N ASP A 22 7.55 0.62 -9.17
CA ASP A 22 7.81 -0.76 -9.50
C ASP A 22 7.26 -1.70 -8.43
N LYS A 23 7.51 -1.38 -7.17
CA LYS A 23 7.05 -2.23 -6.09
C LYS A 23 5.53 -2.18 -5.91
N LEU A 24 4.97 -0.99 -6.02
CA LEU A 24 3.52 -0.85 -5.87
C LEU A 24 2.74 -1.46 -7.03
N ALA A 25 3.37 -1.58 -8.18
CA ALA A 25 2.70 -2.21 -9.32
C ALA A 25 2.34 -3.66 -9.02
N LYS A 26 3.00 -4.27 -8.06
CA LYS A 26 2.65 -5.63 -7.66
C LYS A 26 1.23 -5.73 -7.11
N LEU A 27 0.68 -4.62 -6.68
CA LEU A 27 -0.69 -4.61 -6.15
C LEU A 27 -1.73 -4.67 -7.25
N ASP A 28 -1.36 -4.31 -8.47
CA ASP A 28 -2.33 -4.22 -9.57
C ASP A 28 -3.12 -5.49 -9.79
N LYS A 29 -2.49 -6.63 -9.65
CA LYS A 29 -3.20 -7.88 -9.94
C LYS A 29 -4.26 -8.20 -8.89
N TYR A 30 -4.28 -7.47 -7.78
CA TYR A 30 -5.29 -7.67 -6.76
C TYR A 30 -6.33 -6.57 -6.76
N LEU A 31 -6.17 -5.57 -7.63
CA LEU A 31 -7.04 -4.40 -7.64
C LEU A 31 -7.88 -4.38 -8.90
N ARG A 32 -9.06 -3.80 -8.79
CA ARG A 32 -9.94 -3.63 -9.93
C ARG A 32 -9.72 -2.25 -10.54
N PRO A 33 -9.47 -2.17 -11.83
CA PRO A 33 -9.34 -0.87 -12.47
C PRO A 33 -10.70 -0.15 -12.46
N PRO A 34 -10.70 1.16 -12.39
CA PRO A 34 -9.53 2.00 -12.24
C PRO A 34 -9.03 2.01 -10.80
N ALA A 35 -7.73 1.96 -10.62
CA ALA A 35 -7.14 2.03 -9.30
C ALA A 35 -6.13 3.16 -9.27
N GLU A 36 -5.98 3.78 -8.11
CA GLU A 36 -5.15 4.95 -7.97
C GLU A 36 -4.41 4.90 -6.65
N ALA A 37 -3.12 5.23 -6.68
CA ALA A 37 -2.30 5.24 -5.47
C ALA A 37 -1.69 6.62 -5.27
N HIS A 38 -1.85 7.14 -4.07
CA HIS A 38 -1.22 8.40 -3.66
C HIS A 38 -0.13 8.05 -2.67
N VAL A 39 1.10 8.44 -2.98
CA VAL A 39 2.27 8.08 -2.20
C VAL A 39 2.95 9.34 -1.72
N ALA A 40 3.17 9.47 -0.43
CA ALA A 40 3.84 10.61 0.15
C ALA A 40 5.09 10.15 0.87
N PHE A 41 6.22 10.74 0.51
CA PHE A 41 7.51 10.44 1.12
C PHE A 41 7.90 11.59 2.03
N SER A 42 8.43 11.28 3.20
CA SER A 42 8.84 12.31 4.14
C SER A 42 9.92 11.77 5.07
N MET A 43 10.49 12.69 5.86
CA MET A 43 11.45 12.32 6.88
C MET A 43 10.91 12.79 8.21
N GLU A 44 10.94 11.91 9.22
CA GLU A 44 10.55 12.28 10.57
C GLU A 44 11.52 11.66 11.54
N ARG A 45 12.18 12.49 12.34
CA ARG A 45 13.11 12.00 13.35
C ARG A 45 14.14 11.04 12.78
N ARG A 46 14.70 11.40 11.63
CA ARG A 46 15.73 10.59 10.98
C ARG A 46 15.21 9.29 10.39
N LEU A 47 13.91 9.10 10.39
CA LEU A 47 13.33 7.93 9.75
C LEU A 47 12.75 8.34 8.42
N HIS A 48 12.87 7.44 7.47
CA HIS A 48 12.29 7.62 6.15
C HIS A 48 10.87 7.10 6.19
N CYS A 49 9.91 7.96 5.92
CA CYS A 49 8.50 7.61 6.04
C CYS A 49 7.83 7.57 4.68
N VAL A 50 6.95 6.62 4.50
CA VAL A 50 6.14 6.57 3.29
C VAL A 50 4.70 6.26 3.68
N ASP A 51 3.79 7.08 3.15
CA ASP A 51 2.36 6.90 3.36
C ASP A 51 1.73 6.59 2.01
N VAL A 52 0.92 5.56 1.94
CA VAL A 52 0.28 5.18 0.69
C VAL A 52 -1.21 5.02 0.90
N SER A 53 -1.99 5.65 0.01
CA SER A 53 -3.43 5.48 -0.04
C SER A 53 -3.76 4.89 -1.39
N VAL A 54 -4.50 3.79 -1.40
CA VAL A 54 -4.91 3.14 -2.64
C VAL A 54 -6.42 3.11 -2.70
N HIS A 55 -6.97 3.54 -3.83
CA HIS A 55 -8.42 3.57 -4.04
C HIS A 55 -8.79 2.68 -5.21
N GLU A 56 -9.82 1.88 -5.04
CA GLU A 56 -10.34 1.08 -6.13
C GLU A 56 -11.84 0.91 -5.91
N ALA A 57 -12.64 1.25 -6.90
CA ALA A 57 -14.08 0.96 -6.90
C ALA A 57 -14.75 1.15 -5.54
N GLY A 58 -14.50 2.28 -4.90
CA GLY A 58 -15.13 2.58 -3.63
C GLY A 58 -14.44 1.99 -2.41
N VAL A 59 -13.39 1.21 -2.60
CA VAL A 59 -12.64 0.62 -1.51
C VAL A 59 -11.34 1.39 -1.33
N HIS A 60 -10.94 1.55 -0.09
CA HIS A 60 -9.76 2.34 0.23
C HIS A 60 -8.82 1.53 1.11
N TYR A 61 -7.55 1.49 0.73
CA TYR A 61 -6.51 0.84 1.53
C TYR A 61 -5.48 1.88 1.90
N GLN A 62 -4.92 1.75 3.07
CA GLN A 62 -3.93 2.72 3.53
C GLN A 62 -2.84 2.03 4.32
N GLY A 63 -1.60 2.45 4.09
CA GLY A 63 -0.47 1.92 4.82
C GLY A 63 0.56 2.99 5.06
N ARG A 64 1.37 2.79 6.09
CA ARG A 64 2.45 3.69 6.42
C ARG A 64 3.61 2.86 6.96
N ALA A 65 4.82 3.25 6.60
CA ALA A 65 6.02 2.58 7.10
C ALA A 65 7.11 3.61 7.38
N GLU A 66 7.93 3.33 8.39
CA GLU A 66 9.05 4.18 8.79
C GLU A 66 10.24 3.29 9.00
N GLU A 67 11.31 3.51 8.23
CA GLU A 67 12.49 2.68 8.32
C GLU A 67 13.74 3.55 8.20
N GLN A 68 14.89 2.90 8.30
CA GLN A 68 16.16 3.61 8.28
C GLN A 68 16.54 4.13 6.90
N ASP A 69 15.93 3.63 5.84
CA ASP A 69 16.11 4.18 4.51
C ASP A 69 14.81 4.04 3.74
N MET A 70 14.70 4.84 2.67
CA MET A 70 13.42 4.94 1.98
C MET A 70 13.07 3.65 1.23
N TYR A 71 14.07 2.94 0.71
CA TYR A 71 13.77 1.69 0.00
C TYR A 71 13.19 0.65 0.94
N ALA A 72 13.72 0.57 2.16
CA ALA A 72 13.18 -0.33 3.16
C ALA A 72 11.76 0.06 3.54
N SER A 73 11.50 1.37 3.63
CA SER A 73 10.15 1.85 3.95
C SER A 73 9.16 1.48 2.87
N ILE A 74 9.57 1.61 1.61
CA ILE A 74 8.71 1.25 0.49
C ILE A 74 8.40 -0.25 0.53
N ASP A 75 9.41 -1.08 0.75
CA ASP A 75 9.19 -2.51 0.84
C ASP A 75 8.22 -2.85 1.97
N ALA A 76 8.39 -2.20 3.11
CA ALA A 76 7.54 -2.48 4.26
C ALA A 76 6.09 -2.06 4.02
N VAL A 77 5.88 -0.91 3.38
CA VAL A 77 4.51 -0.46 3.15
C VAL A 77 3.82 -1.31 2.11
N VAL A 78 4.55 -1.79 1.10
CA VAL A 78 3.97 -2.69 0.11
C VAL A 78 3.54 -3.99 0.77
N ASP A 79 4.35 -4.53 1.66
CA ASP A 79 3.98 -5.73 2.40
C ASP A 79 2.70 -5.52 3.21
N LYS A 80 2.58 -4.38 3.86
CA LYS A 80 1.38 -4.08 4.64
C LYS A 80 0.15 -4.01 3.77
N LEU A 81 0.28 -3.38 2.61
CA LEU A 81 -0.84 -3.25 1.69
C LEU A 81 -1.23 -4.60 1.10
N LEU A 82 -0.24 -5.43 0.78
CA LEU A 82 -0.54 -6.77 0.27
C LEU A 82 -1.31 -7.58 1.30
N ARG A 83 -0.95 -7.46 2.57
CA ARG A 83 -1.69 -8.16 3.60
C ARG A 83 -3.12 -7.67 3.72
N GLN A 84 -3.33 -6.36 3.58
CA GLN A 84 -4.68 -5.82 3.60
C GLN A 84 -5.50 -6.34 2.43
N LEU A 85 -4.89 -6.37 1.24
CA LEU A 85 -5.57 -6.85 0.06
C LEU A 85 -5.94 -8.32 0.17
N HIS A 86 -5.02 -9.14 0.66
CA HIS A 86 -5.30 -10.55 0.84
C HIS A 86 -6.40 -10.76 1.86
N ARG A 87 -6.37 -10.02 2.96
CA ARG A 87 -7.38 -10.14 3.98
C ARG A 87 -8.75 -9.73 3.46
N ASN A 88 -8.79 -8.65 2.70
CA ASN A 88 -10.05 -8.18 2.14
C ASN A 88 -10.64 -9.20 1.17
N ARG A 89 -9.81 -9.82 0.34
CA ARG A 89 -10.26 -10.83 -0.58
C ARG A 89 -10.79 -12.06 0.16
N ASP A 90 -10.08 -12.47 1.19
CA ASP A 90 -10.51 -13.60 1.99
C ASP A 90 -11.83 -13.33 2.67
N GLN A 91 -12.01 -12.14 3.20
CA GLN A 91 -13.25 -11.76 3.83
C GLN A 91 -14.40 -11.75 2.85
N ASN A 92 -14.18 -11.22 1.65
CA ASN A 92 -15.20 -11.20 0.63
C ASN A 92 -15.58 -12.62 0.23
N HIS A 93 -14.59 -13.47 0.11
CA HIS A 93 -14.81 -14.86 -0.25
C HIS A 93 -15.60 -15.57 0.85
N ASN A 94 -15.21 -15.40 2.10
CA ASN A 94 -15.90 -15.99 3.23
C ASN A 94 -17.32 -15.48 3.35
N HIS A 95 -17.48 -14.21 3.08
CA HIS A 95 -18.81 -13.60 3.14
C HIS A 95 -19.74 -14.27 2.15
N ARG A 96 -19.24 -14.59 0.99
CA ARG A 96 -20.03 -15.27 0.00
C ARG A 96 -20.43 -16.66 0.42
N ARG A 97 -19.63 -17.30 1.22
CA ARG A 97 -19.96 -18.62 1.70
C ARG A 97 -20.89 -18.61 2.86
N GLY A 98 -21.20 -17.45 3.38
CA GLY A 98 -22.10 -17.37 4.52
C GLY A 98 -21.37 -17.10 5.78
N PRO A 99 -22.03 -17.25 6.88
CA PRO A 99 -21.54 -16.86 8.16
C PRO A 99 -20.41 -17.62 8.64
N GLN A 100 -19.46 -17.68 8.40
CA GLN A 100 -18.47 -18.45 8.86
C GLN A 100 -17.52 -17.77 9.48
N ALA A 101 -17.39 -17.35 9.96
CA ALA A 101 -16.63 -16.64 10.51
C ALA A 101 -15.45 -16.73 10.94
N ASP A 102 -15.43 -16.75 10.99
CA ASP A 102 -14.62 -16.47 11.38
C ASP A 102 -13.71 -16.47 11.52
N GLU A 103 -13.32 -16.48 11.61
CA GLU A 103 -12.62 -16.48 11.67
C GLU A 103 -11.80 -15.99 11.65
N GLY A 104 -11.59 -15.73 11.88
CA GLY A 104 -10.95 -15.29 11.75
C GLY A 104 -9.95 -14.98 11.95
N PRO A 105 -9.45 -14.82 12.20
CA PRO A 105 -8.46 -14.26 12.33
C PRO A 105 -7.36 -14.39 12.03
N ARG A 106 -7.27 -14.68 11.82
CA ARG A 106 -6.44 -14.81 11.50
C ARG A 106 -5.63 -14.07 11.26
N GLU A 107 -5.47 -13.62 11.48
CA GLU A 107 -4.70 -13.06 11.24
C GLU A 107 -4.07 -12.92 11.28
#